data_2fe72bad2b99adaaf71d6da468899fcb
#
_entry.id   2fe72bad2b99adaaf71d6da468899fcb
#
_cell.length_a   1.000
_cell.length_b   1.000
_cell.length_c   1.000
_cell.angle_alpha   90.00
_cell.angle_beta   90.00
_cell.angle_gamma   90.00
#
_symmetry.space_group_name_H-M   'P 1'
#
loop_
_entity.id
_entity.type
_entity.pdbx_description
1 polymer ?
#
loop_
_entity_poly.entity_id
_entity_poly.type
_entity_poly.pdbx_seq_one_letter_code
_entity_poly.pdbx_strand_id
1 'polypeptide(L)'
;MTKKDAVIVYGAGISGRGAAQVLADRKQQVYLYNDMDCTLEPQLLQLLESVGGGLAIGQAAFEGLIDIAGVLVLSPGIACDNANVLLAEQRGLEVIS
;
A
#
# COMPACT_ATOMS: atom_id res chain seq x y z
N MET A 1 6.57 -7.48 -21.68
CA MET A 1 7.00 -7.03 -20.34
C MET A 1 5.79 -6.62 -19.54
N THR A 2 5.65 -7.15 -18.34
CA THR A 2 4.48 -6.89 -17.51
C THR A 2 4.66 -5.58 -16.74
N LYS A 3 3.68 -4.68 -16.84
CA LYS A 3 3.67 -3.45 -16.06
C LYS A 3 3.21 -3.75 -14.64
N LYS A 4 3.89 -3.17 -13.65
CA LYS A 4 3.51 -3.31 -12.24
C LYS A 4 2.48 -2.24 -11.92
N ASP A 5 1.24 -2.65 -11.76
CA ASP A 5 0.11 -1.72 -11.62
C ASP A 5 -0.41 -1.57 -10.19
N ALA A 6 -0.01 -2.45 -9.27
CA ALA A 6 -0.51 -2.36 -7.90
C ALA A 6 0.08 -1.14 -7.19
N VAL A 7 -0.71 -0.57 -6.29
CA VAL A 7 -0.31 0.55 -5.43
C VAL A 7 -0.27 0.06 -3.99
N ILE A 8 0.79 0.42 -3.28
CA ILE A 8 0.89 0.20 -1.84
C ILE A 8 0.62 1.53 -1.15
N VAL A 9 -0.32 1.58 -0.21
CA VAL A 9 -0.50 2.71 0.70
C VAL A 9 0.13 2.31 2.03
N TYR A 10 1.15 3.05 2.46
CA TYR A 10 1.92 2.73 3.66
C TYR A 10 1.37 3.50 4.85
N GLY A 11 0.82 2.78 5.82
CA GLY A 11 0.27 3.34 7.04
C GLY A 11 -1.26 3.25 7.07
N ALA A 12 -1.78 2.48 8.03
CA ALA A 12 -3.23 2.20 8.12
C ALA A 12 -3.94 3.13 9.10
N GLY A 13 -3.47 4.37 9.24
CA GLY A 13 -4.18 5.41 9.97
C GLY A 13 -5.31 5.99 9.15
N ILE A 14 -5.93 7.05 9.65
CA ILE A 14 -7.10 7.68 9.00
C ILE A 14 -6.77 8.09 7.56
N SER A 15 -5.62 8.75 7.36
CA SER A 15 -5.23 9.24 6.04
C SER A 15 -4.96 8.09 5.06
N GLY A 16 -4.27 7.04 5.53
CA GLY A 16 -3.98 5.88 4.68
C GLY A 16 -5.22 5.12 4.28
N ARG A 17 -6.16 4.93 5.21
CA ARG A 17 -7.44 4.28 4.91
C ARG A 17 -8.23 5.09 3.89
N GLY A 18 -8.26 6.42 4.04
CA GLY A 18 -8.94 7.29 3.08
C GLY A 18 -8.32 7.23 1.70
N ALA A 19 -6.99 7.26 1.62
CA ALA A 19 -6.30 7.16 0.33
C ALA A 19 -6.57 5.82 -0.35
N ALA A 20 -6.51 4.73 0.42
CA ALA A 20 -6.79 3.39 -0.11
C ALA A 20 -8.21 3.29 -0.65
N GLN A 21 -9.18 3.86 0.08
CA GLN A 21 -10.57 3.86 -0.36
C GLN A 21 -10.74 4.61 -1.69
N VAL A 22 -10.17 5.80 -1.80
CA VAL A 22 -10.27 6.60 -3.03
C VAL A 22 -9.70 5.83 -4.23
N LEU A 23 -8.53 5.22 -4.04
CA LEU A 23 -7.88 4.46 -5.12
C LEU A 23 -8.72 3.23 -5.51
N ALA A 24 -9.23 2.51 -4.53
CA ALA A 24 -10.06 1.33 -4.80
C ALA A 24 -11.39 1.70 -5.46
N ASP A 25 -11.98 2.83 -5.07
CA ASP A 25 -13.20 3.35 -5.73
C ASP A 25 -12.94 3.62 -7.22
N ARG A 26 -11.70 3.93 -7.58
CA ARG A 26 -11.30 4.15 -8.97
C ARG A 26 -10.83 2.86 -9.66
N LYS A 27 -11.11 1.71 -9.06
CA LYS A 27 -10.75 0.39 -9.59
C LYS A 27 -9.25 0.15 -9.65
N GLN A 28 -8.46 0.88 -8.89
CA GLN A 28 -7.03 0.66 -8.76
C GLN A 28 -6.77 -0.51 -7.81
N GLN A 29 -5.90 -1.43 -8.18
CA GLN A 29 -5.45 -2.49 -7.29
C GLN A 29 -4.60 -1.84 -6.19
N VAL A 30 -5.05 -1.94 -4.93
CA VAL A 30 -4.46 -1.26 -3.80
C VAL A 30 -4.26 -2.23 -2.64
N TYR A 31 -3.06 -2.19 -2.07
CA TYR A 31 -2.77 -2.85 -0.80
C TYR A 31 -2.52 -1.79 0.27
N LEU A 32 -3.23 -1.89 1.38
CA LEU A 32 -2.97 -1.05 2.53
C LEU A 32 -2.00 -1.80 3.44
N TYR A 33 -0.81 -1.25 3.59
CA TYR A 33 0.25 -1.89 4.34
C TYR A 33 0.46 -1.19 5.68
N ASN A 34 0.66 -1.97 6.74
CA ASN A 34 1.02 -1.44 8.05
C ASN A 34 2.12 -2.29 8.66
N ASP A 35 3.05 -1.65 9.39
CA ASP A 35 4.14 -2.37 10.05
C ASP A 35 3.62 -3.27 11.16
N MET A 36 2.64 -2.79 11.91
CA MET A 36 2.06 -3.48 13.05
C MET A 36 0.68 -4.00 12.71
N ASP A 37 0.28 -5.08 13.38
CA ASP A 37 -1.03 -5.67 13.19
C ASP A 37 -2.14 -4.63 13.43
N CYS A 38 -3.15 -4.68 12.60
CA CYS A 38 -4.32 -3.82 12.70
C CYS A 38 -5.50 -4.47 12.01
N THR A 39 -6.70 -3.91 12.24
CA THR A 39 -7.91 -4.37 11.57
C THR A 39 -8.51 -3.22 10.79
N LEU A 40 -9.20 -3.55 9.69
CA LEU A 40 -9.92 -2.58 8.88
C LEU A 40 -11.42 -2.76 9.07
N GLU A 41 -12.18 -1.70 8.79
CA GLU A 41 -13.63 -1.80 8.68
C GLU A 41 -13.96 -2.85 7.61
N PRO A 42 -14.96 -3.73 7.83
CA PRO A 42 -15.26 -4.77 6.85
C PRO A 42 -15.55 -4.25 5.44
N GLN A 43 -16.21 -3.09 5.34
CA GLN A 43 -16.52 -2.50 4.05
C GLN A 43 -15.26 -2.11 3.29
N LEU A 44 -14.26 -1.54 3.99
CA LEU A 44 -13.00 -1.15 3.36
C LEU A 44 -12.23 -2.39 2.91
N LEU A 45 -12.15 -3.40 3.76
CA LEU A 45 -11.45 -4.64 3.40
C LEU A 45 -12.07 -5.29 2.18
N GLN A 46 -13.41 -5.37 2.13
CA GLN A 46 -14.12 -5.92 0.98
C GLN A 46 -13.83 -5.12 -0.29
N LEU A 47 -13.82 -3.79 -0.18
CA LEU A 47 -13.52 -2.93 -1.31
C LEU A 47 -12.11 -3.18 -1.86
N LEU A 48 -11.11 -3.24 -0.97
CA LEU A 48 -9.74 -3.51 -1.38
C LEU A 48 -9.63 -4.89 -2.07
N GLU A 49 -10.27 -5.89 -1.51
CA GLU A 49 -10.26 -7.24 -2.08
C GLU A 49 -10.95 -7.29 -3.44
N SER A 50 -11.99 -6.46 -3.62
CA SER A 50 -12.74 -6.42 -4.89
C SER A 50 -11.90 -5.90 -6.06
N VAL A 51 -10.83 -5.16 -5.77
CA VAL A 51 -9.92 -4.65 -6.81
C VAL A 51 -8.60 -5.42 -6.85
N GLY A 52 -8.55 -6.57 -6.20
CA GLY A 52 -7.37 -7.44 -6.20
C GLY A 52 -6.32 -7.08 -5.17
N GLY A 53 -6.66 -6.23 -4.21
CA GLY A 53 -5.77 -5.82 -3.14
C GLY A 53 -6.14 -6.41 -1.79
N GLY A 54 -5.82 -5.70 -0.74
CA GLY A 54 -6.14 -6.13 0.63
C GLY A 54 -5.31 -5.42 1.68
N LEU A 55 -5.34 -5.95 2.88
CA LEU A 55 -4.52 -5.50 4.00
C LEU A 55 -3.26 -6.37 4.08
N ALA A 56 -2.11 -5.74 4.23
CA ALA A 56 -0.83 -6.44 4.36
C ALA A 56 -0.12 -5.96 5.63
N ILE A 57 0.41 -6.89 6.39
CA ILE A 57 1.01 -6.61 7.69
C ILE A 57 2.40 -7.23 7.75
N GLY A 58 3.38 -6.46 8.18
CA GLY A 58 4.70 -6.98 8.52
C GLY A 58 5.69 -6.98 7.36
N GLN A 59 6.97 -7.15 7.71
CA GLN A 59 8.08 -6.98 6.77
C GLN A 59 8.03 -7.96 5.58
N ALA A 60 7.72 -9.22 5.83
CA ALA A 60 7.69 -10.21 4.75
C ALA A 60 6.60 -9.88 3.72
N ALA A 61 5.45 -9.39 4.19
CA ALA A 61 4.38 -8.96 3.29
C ALA A 61 4.81 -7.77 2.45
N PHE A 62 5.50 -6.80 3.06
CA PHE A 62 5.99 -5.64 2.31
C PHE A 62 6.95 -6.06 1.19
N GLU A 63 7.87 -6.95 1.50
CA GLU A 63 8.86 -7.40 0.53
C GLU A 63 8.22 -8.14 -0.64
N GLY A 64 7.14 -8.88 -0.39
CA GLY A 64 6.37 -9.49 -1.47
C GLY A 64 5.63 -8.46 -2.33
N LEU A 65 5.07 -7.43 -1.68
CA LEU A 65 4.29 -6.41 -2.39
C LEU A 65 5.15 -5.56 -3.34
N ILE A 66 6.39 -5.24 -2.96
CA ILE A 66 7.23 -4.41 -3.83
C ILE A 66 7.59 -5.10 -5.15
N ASP A 67 7.42 -6.42 -5.23
CA ASP A 67 7.64 -7.14 -6.48
C ASP A 67 6.49 -6.97 -7.47
N ILE A 68 5.30 -6.60 -7.00
CA ILE A 68 4.11 -6.46 -7.85
C ILE A 68 3.59 -5.04 -7.93
N ALA A 69 4.11 -4.12 -7.12
CA ALA A 69 3.65 -2.74 -7.08
C ALA A 69 4.54 -1.82 -7.91
N GLY A 70 3.94 -0.77 -8.44
CA GLY A 70 4.67 0.29 -9.15
C GLY A 70 4.73 1.59 -8.39
N VAL A 71 3.87 1.78 -7.39
CA VAL A 71 3.74 3.03 -6.64
C VAL A 71 3.63 2.74 -5.15
N LEU A 72 4.31 3.54 -4.36
CA LEU A 72 4.20 3.53 -2.89
C LEU A 72 3.72 4.91 -2.45
N VAL A 73 2.53 4.97 -1.84
CA VAL A 73 1.95 6.19 -1.29
C VAL A 73 2.21 6.21 0.21
N LEU A 74 2.82 7.29 0.70
CA LEU A 74 3.15 7.42 2.12
C LEU A 74 2.06 8.19 2.86
N SER A 75 1.56 7.62 3.95
CA SER A 75 0.73 8.36 4.90
C SER A 75 1.60 9.38 5.63
N PRO A 76 1.01 10.49 6.14
CA PRO A 76 1.79 11.57 6.76
C PRO A 76 2.72 11.15 7.89
N GLY A 77 2.44 10.07 8.59
CA GLY A 77 3.28 9.60 9.69
C GLY A 77 4.50 8.78 9.28
N ILE A 78 4.66 8.50 7.98
CA ILE A 78 5.76 7.67 7.49
C ILE A 78 6.89 8.57 6.98
N ALA A 79 8.09 8.41 7.55
CA ALA A 79 9.24 9.21 7.15
C ALA A 79 9.76 8.78 5.78
N CYS A 80 10.22 9.75 4.97
CA CYS A 80 10.74 9.46 3.63
C CYS A 80 12.04 8.65 3.67
N ASP A 81 12.76 8.66 4.78
CA ASP A 81 14.00 7.89 4.95
C ASP A 81 13.78 6.56 5.68
N ASN A 82 12.53 6.17 5.86
CA ASN A 82 12.18 4.85 6.39
C ASN A 82 12.82 3.76 5.52
N ALA A 83 13.32 2.70 6.15
CA ALA A 83 14.05 1.65 5.44
C ALA A 83 13.21 1.00 4.33
N ASN A 84 11.91 0.81 4.56
CA ASN A 84 11.02 0.25 3.55
C ASN A 84 10.80 1.20 2.38
N VAL A 85 10.76 2.51 2.63
CA VAL A 85 10.65 3.51 1.57
C VAL A 85 11.90 3.46 0.70
N LEU A 86 13.08 3.41 1.30
CA LEU A 86 14.33 3.31 0.56
C LEU A 86 14.41 2.01 -0.26
N LEU A 87 13.95 0.91 0.32
CA LEU A 87 13.91 -0.37 -0.38
C LEU A 87 13.00 -0.30 -1.60
N ALA A 88 11.82 0.30 -1.45
CA ALA A 88 10.88 0.45 -2.55
C ALA A 88 11.48 1.28 -3.69
N GLU A 89 12.18 2.38 -3.34
CA GLU A 89 12.84 3.21 -4.34
C GLU A 89 13.92 2.42 -5.09
N GLN A 90 14.71 1.61 -4.37
CA GLN A 90 15.73 0.76 -4.98
C GLN A 90 15.14 -0.24 -5.95
N ARG A 91 13.92 -0.68 -5.71
CA ARG A 91 13.20 -1.63 -6.57
C ARG A 91 12.42 -0.95 -7.69
N GLY A 92 12.53 0.37 -7.81
CA GLY A 92 11.97 1.11 -8.92
C GLY A 92 10.54 1.61 -8.71
N LEU A 93 9.98 1.50 -7.50
CA LEU A 93 8.67 2.08 -7.23
C LEU A 93 8.75 3.60 -7.22
N GLU A 94 7.70 4.23 -7.72
CA GLU A 94 7.50 5.66 -7.56
C GLU A 94 6.97 5.92 -6.15
N VAL A 95 7.61 6.81 -5.39
CA VAL A 95 7.19 7.14 -4.04
C VAL A 95 6.48 8.48 -4.03
N ILE A 96 5.27 8.50 -3.48
CA ILE A 96 4.42 9.69 -3.40
C ILE A 96 4.10 9.95 -1.93
N SER A 97 4.34 11.16 -1.48
CA SER A 97 4.05 11.56 -0.10
C SER A 97 2.93 12.58 -0.04
#